data_6778890037a62b8b308d1b254679f38f
#
_entry.id   6778890037a62b8b308d1b254679f38f
#
_cell.length_a   1.000
_cell.length_b   1.000
_cell.length_c   1.000
_cell.angle_alpha   90.00
_cell.angle_beta   90.00
_cell.angle_gamma   90.00
#
_symmetry.space_group_name_H-M   'P 1'
#
loop_
_entity.id
_entity.type
_entity.pdbx_description
1 polymer ?
#
loop_
_entity_poly.entity_id
_entity_poly.type
_entity_poly.pdbx_seq_one_letter_code
_entity_poly.pdbx_strand_id
1 'polypeptide(L)'
;MYSWHAIEEVEHKGVAYDVMQDYAKVGYFTRILAMIETSFMFPRVIHRFTEQLLKADGFSWWQRRKLQAKGLWWVLKPGGLIAPMVKHYFPYYKVGFHPWQETEQPGYEEWLAAFNRHRDPVEASELMRAALAGR
;
A
#
# COMPACT_ATOMS: atom_id res chain seq x y z
N MET A 1 11.32 7.02 -11.90
CA MET A 1 11.35 7.37 -10.47
C MET A 1 10.30 6.59 -9.67
N TYR A 2 8.99 6.71 -9.96
CA TYR A 2 7.95 6.00 -9.18
C TYR A 2 8.02 4.47 -9.27
N SER A 3 8.39 3.89 -10.42
CA SER A 3 8.48 2.43 -10.57
C SER A 3 9.60 1.83 -9.71
N TRP A 4 10.75 2.48 -9.61
CA TRP A 4 11.84 2.05 -8.75
C TRP A 4 11.42 2.09 -7.28
N HIS A 5 10.81 3.17 -6.83
CA HIS A 5 10.30 3.27 -5.46
C HIS A 5 9.24 2.20 -5.14
N ALA A 6 8.35 1.92 -6.09
CA ALA A 6 7.35 0.86 -5.90
C ALA A 6 7.99 -0.54 -5.76
N ILE A 7 9.06 -0.81 -6.50
CA ILE A 7 9.82 -2.07 -6.39
C ILE A 7 10.52 -2.16 -5.02
N GLU A 8 11.14 -1.07 -4.57
CA GLU A 8 11.77 -0.98 -3.25
C GLU A 8 10.75 -1.25 -2.12
N GLU A 9 9.54 -0.70 -2.22
CA GLU A 9 8.45 -0.98 -1.28
C GLU A 9 8.01 -2.47 -1.30
N VAL A 10 8.06 -3.11 -2.46
CA VAL A 10 7.79 -4.56 -2.56
C VAL A 10 8.85 -5.37 -1.82
N GLU A 11 10.12 -5.01 -1.93
CA GLU A 11 11.19 -5.67 -1.20
C GLU A 11 11.08 -5.43 0.32
N HIS A 12 10.65 -4.24 0.74
CA HIS A 12 10.48 -3.90 2.15
C HIS A 12 9.25 -4.52 2.81
N LYS A 13 8.25 -4.98 2.04
CA LYS A 13 6.99 -5.51 2.61
C LYS A 13 7.17 -6.66 3.59
N GLY A 14 8.20 -7.49 3.38
CA GLY A 14 8.53 -8.62 4.24
C GLY A 14 9.32 -8.23 5.47
N VAL A 15 10.18 -7.22 5.38
CA VAL A 15 11.17 -6.88 6.44
C VAL A 15 10.49 -6.55 7.77
N ALA A 16 9.50 -5.68 7.75
CA ALA A 16 8.77 -5.31 8.98
C ALA A 16 8.01 -6.51 9.56
N TYR A 17 7.48 -7.37 8.70
CA TYR A 17 6.80 -8.60 9.10
C TYR A 17 7.76 -9.60 9.75
N ASP A 18 8.94 -9.82 9.17
CA ASP A 18 9.97 -10.71 9.69
C ASP A 18 10.49 -10.24 11.04
N VAL A 19 10.77 -8.94 11.18
CA VAL A 19 11.15 -8.34 12.47
C VAL A 19 10.06 -8.59 13.52
N MET A 20 8.80 -8.41 13.17
CA MET A 20 7.67 -8.63 14.08
C MET A 20 7.53 -10.11 14.45
N GLN A 21 7.64 -11.04 13.51
CA GLN A 21 7.41 -12.48 13.73
C GLN A 21 8.64 -13.19 14.25
N ASP A 22 9.81 -12.97 13.65
CA ASP A 22 11.01 -13.75 13.90
C ASP A 22 11.83 -13.18 15.04
N TYR A 23 11.89 -11.86 15.16
CA TYR A 23 12.68 -11.19 16.18
C TYR A 23 11.85 -10.87 17.43
N ALA A 24 10.74 -10.15 17.26
CA ALA A 24 9.86 -9.76 18.37
C ALA A 24 8.93 -10.90 18.83
N LYS A 25 8.84 -12.01 18.09
CA LYS A 25 8.00 -13.19 18.41
C LYS A 25 6.55 -12.84 18.70
N VAL A 26 5.98 -11.90 17.96
CA VAL A 26 4.61 -11.43 18.13
C VAL A 26 3.63 -12.56 17.80
N GLY A 27 2.78 -12.93 18.77
CA GLY A 27 1.78 -13.99 18.61
C GLY A 27 0.69 -13.62 17.59
N TYR A 28 0.06 -14.65 17.00
CA TYR A 28 -1.00 -14.50 16.00
C TYR A 28 -2.11 -13.53 16.42
N PHE A 29 -2.65 -13.69 17.62
CA PHE A 29 -3.76 -12.84 18.10
C PHE A 29 -3.35 -11.36 18.24
N THR A 30 -2.14 -11.10 18.73
CA THR A 30 -1.63 -9.72 18.84
C THR A 30 -1.49 -9.10 17.44
N ARG A 31 -0.98 -9.84 16.47
CA ARG A 31 -0.89 -9.42 15.08
C ARG A 31 -2.26 -9.05 14.49
N ILE A 32 -3.27 -9.90 14.71
CA ILE A 32 -4.64 -9.67 14.21
C ILE A 32 -5.27 -8.45 14.88
N LEU A 33 -5.14 -8.33 16.21
CA LEU A 33 -5.66 -7.17 16.92
C LEU A 33 -5.02 -5.86 16.46
N ALA A 34 -3.70 -5.86 16.26
CA ALA A 34 -2.98 -4.70 15.74
C ALA A 34 -3.48 -4.30 14.32
N MET A 35 -3.73 -5.28 13.44
CA MET A 35 -4.29 -5.00 12.12
C MET A 35 -5.70 -4.41 12.21
N ILE A 36 -6.56 -4.97 13.06
CA ILE A 36 -7.92 -4.44 13.28
C ILE A 36 -7.84 -3.02 13.83
N GLU A 37 -7.03 -2.77 14.86
CA GLU A 37 -6.84 -1.44 15.44
C GLU A 37 -6.36 -0.44 14.37
N THR A 38 -5.34 -0.80 13.61
CA THR A 38 -4.79 0.04 12.54
C THR A 38 -5.84 0.35 11.47
N SER A 39 -6.70 -0.61 11.14
CA SER A 39 -7.78 -0.43 10.16
C SER A 39 -8.80 0.63 10.56
N PHE A 40 -8.98 0.86 11.86
CA PHE A 40 -9.84 1.94 12.38
C PHE A 40 -9.06 3.22 12.69
N MET A 41 -7.85 3.08 13.24
CA MET A 41 -7.04 4.21 13.65
C MET A 41 -6.55 5.02 12.43
N PHE A 42 -6.04 4.34 11.42
CA PHE A 42 -5.45 5.00 10.25
C PHE A 42 -6.43 5.90 9.49
N PRO A 43 -7.67 5.46 9.12
CA PRO A 43 -8.65 6.35 8.52
C PRO A 43 -9.02 7.54 9.41
N ARG A 44 -9.08 7.32 10.74
CA ARG A 44 -9.36 8.42 11.69
C ARG A 44 -8.25 9.45 11.71
N VAL A 45 -6.99 9.02 11.68
CA VAL A 45 -5.82 9.92 11.60
C VAL A 45 -5.85 10.72 10.29
N ILE A 46 -6.03 10.05 9.15
CA ILE A 46 -6.15 10.71 7.85
C ILE A 46 -7.29 11.74 7.85
N HIS A 47 -8.45 11.39 8.38
CA HIS A 47 -9.58 12.30 8.48
C HIS A 47 -9.25 13.56 9.31
N ARG A 48 -8.56 13.39 10.44
CA ARG A 48 -8.13 14.52 11.30
C ARG A 48 -7.10 15.40 10.61
N PHE A 49 -6.10 14.81 9.96
CA PHE A 49 -5.12 15.55 9.19
C PHE A 49 -5.77 16.35 8.06
N THR A 50 -6.63 15.72 7.28
CA THR A 50 -7.38 16.39 6.20
C THR A 50 -8.22 17.55 6.75
N GLU A 51 -8.89 17.36 7.90
CA GLU A 51 -9.65 18.42 8.55
C GLU A 51 -8.77 19.61 8.94
N GLN A 52 -7.59 19.36 9.48
CA GLN A 52 -6.64 20.43 9.87
C GLN A 52 -6.12 21.20 8.63
N LEU A 53 -5.74 20.47 7.57
CA LEU A 53 -5.27 21.09 6.32
C LEU A 53 -6.36 21.95 5.68
N LEU A 54 -7.56 21.43 5.51
CA LEU A 54 -8.68 22.19 4.95
C LEU A 54 -9.06 23.40 5.81
N LYS A 55 -8.90 23.32 7.14
CA LYS A 55 -9.09 24.46 8.04
C LYS A 55 -8.00 25.51 7.85
N ALA A 56 -6.74 25.09 7.71
CA ALA A 56 -5.62 25.99 7.45
C ALA A 56 -5.76 26.72 6.10
N ASP A 57 -6.30 26.05 5.10
CA ASP A 57 -6.62 26.61 3.77
C ASP A 57 -7.84 27.57 3.78
N GLY A 58 -8.46 27.78 4.94
CA GLY A 58 -9.56 28.74 5.11
C GLY A 58 -10.95 28.22 4.71
N PHE A 59 -11.11 26.92 4.43
CA PHE A 59 -12.43 26.36 4.11
C PHE A 59 -13.38 26.44 5.31
N SER A 60 -14.63 26.87 5.07
CA SER A 60 -15.69 26.85 6.08
C SER A 60 -16.04 25.42 6.51
N TRP A 61 -16.71 25.27 7.66
CA TRP A 61 -17.09 23.95 8.18
C TRP A 61 -17.90 23.12 7.15
N TRP A 62 -18.87 23.71 6.47
CA TRP A 62 -19.67 23.05 5.45
C TRP A 62 -18.84 22.61 4.24
N GLN A 63 -17.92 23.44 3.77
CA GLN A 63 -17.03 23.11 2.67
C GLN A 63 -16.13 21.94 3.03
N ARG A 64 -15.56 21.93 4.23
CA ARG A 64 -14.73 20.82 4.72
C ARG A 64 -15.50 19.50 4.76
N ARG A 65 -16.74 19.50 5.30
CA ARG A 65 -17.58 18.28 5.32
C ARG A 65 -17.88 17.77 3.91
N LYS A 66 -18.23 18.67 3.00
CA LYS A 66 -18.50 18.31 1.60
C LYS A 66 -17.28 17.74 0.89
N LEU A 67 -16.10 18.34 1.07
CA LEU A 67 -14.84 17.89 0.48
C LEU A 67 -14.44 16.51 1.04
N GLN A 68 -14.53 16.32 2.35
CA GLN A 68 -14.25 15.03 2.98
C GLN A 68 -15.19 13.93 2.53
N ALA A 69 -16.50 14.21 2.42
CA ALA A 69 -17.48 13.24 1.90
C ALA A 69 -17.18 12.88 0.44
N LYS A 70 -16.82 13.86 -0.38
CA LYS A 70 -16.41 13.63 -1.78
C LYS A 70 -15.13 12.80 -1.87
N GLY A 71 -14.13 13.10 -1.03
CA GLY A 71 -12.89 12.32 -0.96
C GLY A 71 -13.14 10.89 -0.50
N LEU A 72 -13.95 10.69 0.53
CA LEU A 72 -14.33 9.37 1.02
C LEU A 72 -15.07 8.56 -0.05
N TRP A 73 -16.00 9.18 -0.77
CA TRP A 73 -16.67 8.53 -1.90
C TRP A 73 -15.68 8.12 -3.00
N TRP A 74 -14.73 8.99 -3.35
CA TRP A 74 -13.71 8.68 -4.35
C TRP A 74 -12.85 7.48 -3.96
N VAL A 75 -12.52 7.35 -2.67
CA VAL A 75 -11.72 6.25 -2.12
C VAL A 75 -12.50 4.93 -2.12
N LEU A 76 -13.79 4.96 -1.74
CA LEU A 76 -14.62 3.77 -1.48
C LEU A 76 -15.47 3.31 -2.68
N LYS A 77 -15.69 4.16 -3.68
CA LYS A 77 -16.52 3.80 -4.85
C LYS A 77 -16.01 2.55 -5.57
N PRO A 78 -16.85 1.82 -6.29
CA PRO A 78 -16.41 0.75 -7.19
C PRO A 78 -15.31 1.25 -8.14
N GLY A 79 -14.17 0.53 -8.21
CA GLY A 79 -12.99 0.99 -8.93
C GLY A 79 -12.20 2.13 -8.26
N GLY A 80 -12.55 2.51 -7.03
CA GLY A 80 -11.77 3.47 -6.23
C GLY A 80 -10.50 2.87 -5.65
N LEU A 81 -9.77 3.69 -4.87
CA LEU A 81 -8.45 3.34 -4.35
C LEU A 81 -8.42 2.06 -3.51
N ILE A 82 -9.46 1.82 -2.69
CA ILE A 82 -9.50 0.67 -1.77
C ILE A 82 -9.95 -0.62 -2.47
N ALA A 83 -10.76 -0.54 -3.52
CA ALA A 83 -11.33 -1.72 -4.18
C ALA A 83 -10.27 -2.78 -4.58
N PRO A 84 -9.14 -2.46 -5.23
CA PRO A 84 -8.12 -3.44 -5.56
C PRO A 84 -7.35 -3.96 -4.34
N MET A 85 -7.35 -3.22 -3.23
CA MET A 85 -6.60 -3.59 -2.01
C MET A 85 -7.35 -4.62 -1.16
N VAL A 86 -8.67 -4.71 -1.29
CA VAL A 86 -9.52 -5.59 -0.45
C VAL A 86 -9.09 -7.05 -0.56
N LYS A 87 -8.76 -7.54 -1.76
CA LYS A 87 -8.32 -8.93 -1.96
C LYS A 87 -7.02 -9.26 -1.21
N HIS A 88 -6.13 -8.28 -1.04
CA HIS A 88 -4.84 -8.44 -0.35
C HIS A 88 -4.95 -8.24 1.17
N TYR A 89 -6.05 -7.65 1.64
CA TYR A 89 -6.28 -7.41 3.06
C TYR A 89 -6.62 -8.70 3.82
N PHE A 90 -7.50 -9.54 3.27
CA PHE A 90 -7.99 -10.74 3.95
C PHE A 90 -6.94 -11.86 4.15
N PRO A 91 -6.00 -12.12 3.23
CA PRO A 91 -4.95 -13.11 3.45
C PRO A 91 -4.12 -12.87 4.72
N TYR A 92 -3.97 -11.61 5.15
CA TYR A 92 -3.24 -11.26 6.37
C TYR A 92 -3.78 -11.96 7.64
N TYR A 93 -5.07 -12.29 7.65
CA TYR A 93 -5.73 -12.97 8.78
C TYR A 93 -5.51 -14.50 8.80
N LYS A 94 -4.88 -15.07 7.80
CA LYS A 94 -4.56 -16.51 7.78
C LYS A 94 -3.47 -16.83 8.80
N VAL A 95 -3.60 -18.00 9.45
CA VAL A 95 -2.51 -18.59 10.23
C VAL A 95 -1.37 -18.97 9.27
N GLY A 96 -0.14 -18.63 9.61
CA GLY A 96 1.01 -18.89 8.73
C GLY A 96 1.10 -17.95 7.52
N PHE A 97 0.33 -16.86 7.48
CA PHE A 97 0.48 -15.83 6.45
C PHE A 97 1.89 -15.24 6.48
N HIS A 98 2.42 -15.02 5.29
CA HIS A 98 3.64 -14.24 5.08
C HIS A 98 3.45 -13.31 3.87
N PRO A 99 3.92 -12.03 3.90
CA PRO A 99 3.75 -11.08 2.79
C PRO A 99 4.31 -11.58 1.45
N TRP A 100 5.35 -12.42 1.47
CA TRP A 100 5.91 -13.02 0.26
C TRP A 100 5.01 -14.07 -0.41
N GLN A 101 3.94 -14.51 0.25
CA GLN A 101 2.92 -15.36 -0.38
C GLN A 101 2.02 -14.58 -1.35
N GLU A 102 1.99 -13.25 -1.22
CA GLU A 102 1.30 -12.31 -2.10
C GLU A 102 2.30 -11.77 -3.16
N THR A 103 2.80 -12.66 -4.02
CA THR A 103 3.91 -12.38 -4.93
C THR A 103 3.49 -11.83 -6.29
N GLU A 104 2.21 -11.76 -6.60
CA GLU A 104 1.73 -11.24 -7.88
C GLU A 104 1.88 -9.72 -7.97
N GLN A 105 3.12 -9.28 -8.17
CA GLN A 105 3.41 -7.91 -8.58
C GLN A 105 3.79 -7.94 -10.06
N PRO A 106 2.86 -7.60 -10.95
CA PRO A 106 3.16 -7.57 -12.39
C PRO A 106 4.38 -6.68 -12.67
N GLY A 107 5.38 -7.26 -13.31
CA GLY A 107 6.57 -6.54 -13.71
C GLY A 107 7.74 -6.57 -12.69
N TYR A 108 7.58 -7.14 -11.50
CA TYR A 108 8.68 -7.22 -10.54
C TYR A 108 9.86 -8.05 -11.09
N GLU A 109 9.57 -9.24 -11.58
CA GLU A 109 10.59 -10.14 -12.14
C GLU A 109 11.29 -9.52 -13.39
N GLU A 110 10.51 -8.89 -14.26
CA GLU A 110 11.02 -8.20 -15.43
C GLU A 110 11.92 -7.02 -15.04
N TRP A 111 11.49 -6.24 -14.06
CA TRP A 111 12.29 -5.11 -13.56
C TRP A 111 13.59 -5.61 -12.94
N LEU A 112 13.54 -6.61 -12.07
CA LEU A 112 14.70 -7.16 -11.38
C LEU A 112 15.71 -7.75 -12.38
N ALA A 113 15.25 -8.49 -13.38
CA ALA A 113 16.09 -9.05 -14.43
C ALA A 113 16.78 -7.94 -15.25
N ALA A 114 16.04 -6.89 -15.61
CA ALA A 114 16.58 -5.74 -16.32
C ALA A 114 17.59 -4.96 -15.47
N PHE A 115 17.25 -4.70 -14.19
CA PHE A 115 18.16 -4.01 -13.27
C PHE A 115 19.45 -4.78 -13.01
N ASN A 116 19.39 -6.09 -12.85
CA ASN A 116 20.59 -6.91 -12.66
C ASN A 116 21.52 -6.89 -13.89
N ARG A 117 20.97 -6.71 -15.08
CA ARG A 117 21.72 -6.64 -16.35
C ARG A 117 22.32 -5.25 -16.58
N HIS A 118 21.56 -4.19 -16.39
CA HIS A 118 21.92 -2.83 -16.78
C HIS A 118 22.42 -1.96 -15.63
N ARG A 119 22.07 -2.30 -14.39
CA ARG A 119 22.34 -1.53 -13.17
C ARG A 119 21.83 -0.09 -13.20
N ASP A 120 20.83 0.17 -14.05
CA ASP A 120 20.15 1.45 -14.17
C ASP A 120 18.65 1.27 -13.85
N PRO A 121 18.14 1.90 -12.77
CA PRO A 121 16.74 1.76 -12.35
C PRO A 121 15.75 2.44 -13.31
N VAL A 122 16.21 3.43 -14.10
CA VAL A 122 15.35 4.10 -15.08
C VAL A 122 15.17 3.20 -16.29
N GLU A 123 16.26 2.69 -16.86
CA GLU A 123 16.24 1.73 -17.97
C GLU A 123 15.45 0.46 -17.59
N ALA A 124 15.67 -0.09 -16.41
CA ALA A 124 14.90 -1.24 -15.91
C ALA A 124 13.40 -0.95 -15.86
N SER A 125 13.00 0.25 -15.45
CA SER A 125 11.59 0.66 -15.39
C SER A 125 10.97 0.84 -16.78
N GLU A 126 11.75 1.27 -17.77
CA GLU A 126 11.30 1.38 -19.17
C GLU A 126 11.11 0.01 -19.80
N LEU A 127 12.07 -0.88 -19.62
CA LEU A 127 12.01 -2.26 -20.11
C LEU A 127 10.84 -3.04 -19.49
N MET A 128 10.62 -2.90 -18.17
CA MET A 128 9.46 -3.48 -17.48
C MET A 128 8.14 -3.00 -18.11
N ARG A 129 7.99 -1.67 -18.32
CA ARG A 129 6.77 -1.10 -18.92
C ARG A 129 6.53 -1.60 -20.34
N ALA A 130 7.60 -1.70 -21.14
CA ALA A 130 7.51 -2.25 -22.50
C ALA A 130 7.06 -3.72 -22.50
N ALA A 131 7.60 -4.53 -21.58
CA ALA A 131 7.22 -5.94 -21.42
C ALA A 131 5.75 -6.11 -21.00
N LEU A 132 5.24 -5.25 -20.09
CA LEU A 132 3.85 -5.27 -19.66
C LEU A 132 2.86 -4.78 -20.72
N ALA A 133 3.27 -3.82 -21.56
CA ALA A 133 2.44 -3.28 -22.64
C ALA A 133 2.28 -4.27 -23.83
N GLY A 134 3.16 -5.25 -23.95
CA GLY A 134 3.11 -6.29 -24.98
C GLY A 134 2.30 -7.54 -24.60
N ARG A 135 1.71 -7.57 -23.41
CA ARG A 135 0.83 -8.66 -22.92
C ARG A 135 -0.65 -8.28 -23.03
#